data_0a212b6028d7774f41eee92d338bbe4d
#
_entry.id   0a212b6028d7774f41eee92d338bbe4d
#
_cell.length_a   1.000
_cell.length_b   1.000
_cell.length_c   1.000
_cell.angle_alpha   90.00
_cell.angle_beta   90.00
_cell.angle_gamma   90.00
#
_symmetry.space_group_name_H-M   'P 1'
#
loop_
_entity.id
_entity.type
_entity.pdbx_description
1 polymer ?
#
loop_
_entity_poly.entity_id
_entity_poly.type
_entity_poly.pdbx_seq_one_letter_code
_entity_poly.pdbx_strand_id
1 'polypeptide(L)'
;MQTRAYTVIVLTGKEKRFAIYMDPSIGRALQTLLTETEKLRPSCHDLIDRIFQGAEMQVKQVIINDVQDTVYFARLFLETNKNELRHILEIDARPSDCLILAIMNNAPVYCTSEVLEKTIEIKE
;
A
#
# COMPACT_ATOMS: atom_id res chain seq x y z
N MET A 1 -14.85 2.87 -3.33
CA MET A 1 -16.09 2.23 -3.79
C MET A 1 -15.90 0.73 -3.87
N GLN A 2 -16.88 -0.01 -3.42
CA GLN A 2 -16.80 -1.48 -3.41
C GLN A 2 -17.88 -2.06 -4.35
N THR A 3 -17.48 -3.04 -5.16
CA THR A 3 -18.38 -3.77 -6.05
C THR A 3 -18.48 -5.23 -5.61
N ARG A 4 -19.23 -6.04 -6.37
CA ARG A 4 -19.34 -7.48 -6.09
C ARG A 4 -18.03 -8.22 -6.26
N ALA A 5 -17.20 -7.81 -7.21
CA ALA A 5 -16.00 -8.52 -7.61
C ALA A 5 -14.72 -7.91 -7.06
N TYR A 6 -14.72 -6.63 -6.75
CA TYR A 6 -13.50 -5.94 -6.32
C TYR A 6 -13.83 -4.61 -5.67
N THR A 7 -12.87 -4.11 -4.92
CA THR A 7 -12.89 -2.76 -4.36
C THR A 7 -12.01 -1.88 -5.21
N VAL A 8 -12.43 -0.64 -5.43
CA VAL A 8 -11.67 0.34 -6.19
C VAL A 8 -11.21 1.42 -5.24
N ILE A 9 -9.90 1.71 -5.24
CA ILE A 9 -9.35 2.86 -4.55
C ILE A 9 -8.82 3.83 -5.59
N VAL A 10 -9.14 5.11 -5.41
CA VAL A 10 -8.67 6.17 -6.30
C VAL A 10 -7.52 6.89 -5.63
N LEU A 11 -6.38 6.91 -6.30
CA LEU A 11 -5.19 7.61 -5.84
C LEU A 11 -5.06 8.93 -6.59
N THR A 12 -4.74 9.99 -5.86
CA THR A 12 -4.61 11.32 -6.44
C THR A 12 -3.15 11.75 -6.40
N GLY A 13 -2.55 11.90 -7.58
CA GLY A 13 -1.23 12.49 -7.72
C GLY A 13 -1.34 13.98 -7.99
N LYS A 14 -0.21 14.63 -8.30
CA LYS A 14 -0.17 16.08 -8.53
C LYS A 14 -1.09 16.54 -9.67
N GLU A 15 -1.13 15.79 -10.75
CA GLU A 15 -1.84 16.19 -11.96
C GLU A 15 -2.82 15.13 -12.45
N LYS A 16 -2.94 14.01 -11.74
CA LYS A 16 -3.67 12.87 -12.25
C LYS A 16 -4.24 12.03 -11.14
N ARG A 17 -5.43 11.51 -11.34
CA ARG A 17 -6.04 10.52 -10.45
C ARG A 17 -6.17 9.21 -11.22
N PHE A 18 -5.91 8.10 -10.55
CA PHE A 18 -6.06 6.78 -11.14
C PHE A 18 -6.60 5.80 -10.11
N ALA A 19 -7.18 4.70 -10.60
CA ALA A 19 -7.83 3.71 -9.76
C ALA A 19 -6.99 2.44 -9.68
N ILE A 20 -6.97 1.87 -8.47
CA ILE A 20 -6.39 0.54 -8.24
C ILE A 20 -7.52 -0.37 -7.80
N TYR A 21 -7.62 -1.53 -8.43
CA TYR A 21 -8.63 -2.54 -8.13
C TYR A 21 -8.05 -3.57 -7.17
N MET A 22 -8.84 -3.99 -6.19
CA MET A 22 -8.40 -4.95 -5.19
C MET A 22 -9.56 -5.84 -4.77
N ASP A 23 -9.24 -6.97 -4.14
CA ASP A 23 -10.25 -7.88 -3.63
C ASP A 23 -11.12 -7.20 -2.58
N PRO A 24 -12.42 -7.51 -2.52
CA PRO A 24 -13.30 -6.91 -1.52
C PRO A 24 -12.84 -7.11 -0.08
N SER A 25 -12.21 -8.24 0.24
CA SER A 25 -11.68 -8.50 1.59
C SER A 25 -10.57 -7.53 1.95
N ILE A 26 -9.68 -7.22 1.00
CA ILE A 26 -8.60 -6.25 1.19
C ILE A 26 -9.19 -4.84 1.29
N GLY A 27 -10.17 -4.54 0.44
CA GLY A 27 -10.85 -3.24 0.49
C GLY A 27 -11.53 -3.00 1.83
N ARG A 28 -12.16 -4.03 2.41
CA ARG A 28 -12.76 -3.91 3.74
C ARG A 28 -11.70 -3.65 4.82
N ALA A 29 -10.54 -4.31 4.72
CA ALA A 29 -9.45 -4.06 5.65
C ALA A 29 -8.97 -2.61 5.57
N LEU A 30 -8.83 -2.10 4.35
CA LEU A 30 -8.41 -0.72 4.14
C LEU A 30 -9.45 0.26 4.67
N GLN A 31 -10.72 -0.01 4.40
CA GLN A 31 -11.82 0.83 4.88
C GLN A 31 -11.85 0.86 6.42
N THR A 32 -11.62 -0.28 7.06
CA THR A 32 -11.55 -0.38 8.52
C THR A 32 -10.45 0.54 9.07
N LEU A 33 -9.28 0.54 8.44
CA LEU A 33 -8.19 1.42 8.83
C LEU A 33 -8.54 2.90 8.66
N LEU A 34 -9.14 3.25 7.51
CA LEU A 34 -9.46 4.64 7.19
C LEU A 34 -10.55 5.19 8.11
N THR A 35 -11.45 4.35 8.57
CA THR A 35 -12.54 4.76 9.46
C THR A 35 -12.22 4.54 10.95
N GLU A 36 -11.05 4.01 11.25
CA GLU A 36 -10.60 3.70 12.60
C GLU A 36 -11.59 2.81 13.37
N THR A 37 -12.25 1.92 12.64
CA THR A 37 -13.21 0.97 13.23
C THR A 37 -12.47 -0.13 13.98
N GLU A 38 -12.93 -0.46 15.17
CA GLU A 38 -12.32 -1.53 15.95
C GLU A 38 -12.55 -2.90 15.31
N LYS A 39 -11.56 -3.78 15.46
CA LYS A 39 -11.60 -5.15 14.96
C LYS A 39 -11.62 -6.13 16.13
N LEU A 40 -12.41 -7.19 15.98
CA LEU A 40 -12.45 -8.24 17.00
C LEU A 40 -11.16 -9.06 17.02
N ARG A 41 -10.57 -9.28 15.84
CA ARG A 41 -9.33 -10.07 15.74
C ARG A 41 -8.38 -9.37 14.78
N PRO A 42 -7.06 -9.56 14.98
CA PRO A 42 -6.07 -8.98 14.09
C PRO A 42 -6.21 -9.51 12.66
N SER A 43 -6.00 -8.64 11.69
CA SER A 43 -5.94 -9.01 10.28
C SER A 43 -4.56 -9.56 9.93
N CYS A 44 -4.42 -10.05 8.70
CA CYS A 44 -3.09 -10.47 8.21
C CYS A 44 -2.10 -9.31 8.22
N HIS A 45 -2.56 -8.11 7.91
CA HIS A 45 -1.69 -6.92 7.93
C HIS A 45 -1.27 -6.55 9.34
N ASP A 46 -2.14 -6.75 10.33
CA ASP A 46 -1.77 -6.56 11.73
C ASP A 46 -0.67 -7.53 12.12
N LEU A 47 -0.79 -8.79 11.68
CA LEU A 47 0.23 -9.81 11.95
C LEU A 47 1.58 -9.41 11.34
N ILE A 48 1.56 -8.98 10.08
CA ILE A 48 2.78 -8.54 9.39
C ILE A 48 3.41 -7.37 10.13
N ASP A 49 2.60 -6.39 10.51
CA ASP A 49 3.09 -5.20 11.21
C ASP A 49 3.71 -5.56 12.56
N ARG A 50 3.09 -6.49 13.29
CA ARG A 50 3.64 -6.97 14.57
C ARG A 50 4.96 -7.69 14.38
N ILE A 51 5.11 -8.46 13.30
CA ILE A 51 6.38 -9.11 12.96
C ILE A 51 7.45 -8.05 12.70
N PHE A 52 7.11 -7.00 11.93
CA PHE A 52 8.04 -5.91 11.67
C PHE A 52 8.49 -5.25 12.97
N GLN A 53 7.56 -4.94 13.86
CA GLN A 53 7.88 -4.32 15.14
C GLN A 53 8.77 -5.23 15.99
N GLY A 54 8.46 -6.52 16.04
CA GLY A 54 9.26 -7.49 16.78
C GLY A 54 10.66 -7.67 16.23
N ALA A 55 10.84 -7.50 14.93
CA ALA A 55 12.13 -7.59 14.26
C ALA A 55 12.84 -6.22 14.16
N GLU A 56 12.27 -5.20 14.78
CA GLU A 56 12.81 -3.83 14.76
C GLU A 56 12.94 -3.27 13.36
N MET A 57 11.93 -3.56 12.53
CA MET A 57 11.84 -3.07 11.15
C MET A 57 10.76 -2.00 11.06
N GLN A 58 11.03 -0.98 10.25
CA GLN A 58 10.07 0.10 10.02
C GLN A 58 9.71 0.17 8.54
N VAL A 59 8.42 0.39 8.28
CA VAL A 59 7.98 0.68 6.92
C VAL A 59 8.38 2.12 6.61
N LYS A 60 9.28 2.31 5.66
CA LYS A 60 9.81 3.63 5.31
C LYS A 60 9.02 4.31 4.22
N GLN A 61 8.66 3.57 3.19
CA GLN A 61 7.92 4.13 2.07
C GLN A 61 7.41 3.01 1.18
N VAL A 62 6.48 3.37 0.32
CA VAL A 62 5.94 2.52 -0.73
C VAL A 62 6.11 3.26 -2.04
N ILE A 63 6.55 2.56 -3.07
CA ILE A 63 6.64 3.12 -4.41
C ILE A 63 5.83 2.25 -5.36
N ILE A 64 4.84 2.85 -6.01
CA ILE A 64 4.10 2.21 -7.09
C ILE A 64 4.98 2.42 -8.33
N ASN A 65 5.60 1.34 -8.80
CA ASN A 65 6.71 1.44 -9.74
C ASN A 65 6.40 0.95 -11.16
N ASP A 66 5.25 0.33 -11.38
CA ASP A 66 4.89 -0.11 -12.72
C ASP A 66 3.39 -0.34 -12.82
N VAL A 67 2.91 -0.32 -14.05
CA VAL A 67 1.53 -0.70 -14.39
C VAL A 67 1.58 -1.39 -15.76
N GLN A 68 0.92 -2.55 -15.83
CA GLN A 68 0.79 -3.29 -17.09
C GLN A 68 -0.69 -3.55 -17.29
N ASP A 69 -1.27 -2.92 -18.31
CA ASP A 69 -2.72 -2.87 -18.51
C ASP A 69 -3.39 -2.22 -17.30
N THR A 70 -4.11 -2.97 -16.48
CA THR A 70 -4.74 -2.44 -15.26
C THR A 70 -4.10 -2.99 -13.99
N VAL A 71 -3.01 -3.74 -14.12
CA VAL A 71 -2.32 -4.36 -13.00
C VAL A 71 -1.16 -3.48 -12.55
N TYR A 72 -1.21 -3.03 -11.31
CA TYR A 72 -0.18 -2.18 -10.72
C TYR A 72 0.80 -3.01 -9.91
N PHE A 73 2.05 -2.56 -9.91
CA PHE A 73 3.14 -3.18 -9.16
C PHE A 73 3.67 -2.17 -8.16
N ALA A 74 4.03 -2.65 -6.99
CA ALA A 74 4.55 -1.79 -5.94
C ALA A 74 5.73 -2.42 -5.23
N ARG A 75 6.53 -1.57 -4.61
CA ARG A 75 7.68 -1.96 -3.79
C ARG A 75 7.50 -1.40 -2.40
N LEU A 76 7.64 -2.27 -1.42
CA LEU A 76 7.60 -1.89 -0.01
C LEU A 76 9.04 -1.77 0.48
N PHE A 77 9.38 -0.64 1.06
CA PHE A 77 10.73 -0.39 1.59
C PHE A 77 10.70 -0.46 3.11
N LEU A 78 11.48 -1.38 3.65
CA LEU A 78 11.64 -1.56 5.09
C LEU A 78 13.04 -1.16 5.49
N GLU A 79 13.16 -0.60 6.68
CA GLU A 79 14.45 -0.20 7.23
C GLU A 79 14.64 -0.83 8.60
N THR A 80 15.83 -1.34 8.86
CA THR A 80 16.23 -1.78 10.18
C THR A 80 17.61 -1.23 10.48
N ASN A 81 17.82 -0.85 11.74
CA ASN A 81 19.12 -0.37 12.22
C ASN A 81 19.65 -1.39 13.23
N LYS A 82 20.68 -2.13 12.82
CA LYS A 82 21.34 -3.11 13.68
C LYS A 82 22.82 -2.86 13.69
N ASN A 83 23.42 -2.86 14.89
CA ASN A 83 24.87 -2.66 15.06
C ASN A 83 25.37 -1.39 14.35
N GLU A 84 24.60 -0.31 14.48
CA GLU A 84 24.90 1.00 13.88
C GLU A 84 24.90 0.99 12.36
N LEU A 85 24.43 -0.12 11.74
CA LEU A 85 24.30 -0.23 10.30
C LEU A 85 22.85 -0.14 9.90
N ARG A 86 22.61 0.66 8.87
CA ARG A 86 21.28 0.81 8.29
C ARG A 86 21.10 -0.19 7.16
N HIS A 87 20.09 -1.03 7.27
CA HIS A 87 19.74 -2.00 6.24
C HIS A 87 18.39 -1.65 5.65
N ILE A 88 18.31 -1.68 4.33
CA ILE A 88 17.05 -1.44 3.62
C ILE A 88 16.69 -2.69 2.84
N LEU A 89 15.45 -3.13 3.03
CA LEU A 89 14.88 -4.24 2.26
C LEU A 89 13.85 -3.68 1.30
N GLU A 90 13.93 -4.10 0.06
CA GLU A 90 12.95 -3.76 -0.97
C GLU A 90 12.18 -5.03 -1.30
N ILE A 91 10.86 -4.99 -1.12
CA ILE A 91 10.01 -6.17 -1.27
C ILE A 91 8.96 -5.89 -2.34
N ASP A 92 8.87 -6.81 -3.31
CA ASP A 92 7.80 -6.78 -4.30
C ASP A 92 6.50 -7.23 -3.63
N ALA A 93 5.48 -6.40 -3.70
CA ALA A 93 4.21 -6.71 -3.06
C ALA A 93 3.07 -6.03 -3.83
N ARG A 94 1.86 -6.52 -3.60
CA ARG A 94 0.69 -5.91 -4.25
C ARG A 94 0.47 -4.50 -3.72
N PRO A 95 0.08 -3.55 -4.58
CA PRO A 95 -0.20 -2.18 -4.14
C PRO A 95 -1.17 -2.11 -2.96
N SER A 96 -2.22 -2.93 -2.97
CA SER A 96 -3.21 -2.94 -1.89
C SER A 96 -2.59 -3.26 -0.53
N ASP A 97 -1.73 -4.26 -0.46
CA ASP A 97 -1.05 -4.64 0.78
C ASP A 97 -0.08 -3.56 1.22
N CYS A 98 0.65 -2.99 0.25
CA CYS A 98 1.59 -1.89 0.53
C CYS A 98 0.88 -0.67 1.09
N LEU A 99 -0.28 -0.32 0.51
CA LEU A 99 -1.05 0.84 0.96
C LEU A 99 -1.54 0.66 2.39
N ILE A 100 -2.03 -0.54 2.73
CA ILE A 100 -2.49 -0.82 4.08
C ILE A 100 -1.35 -0.66 5.08
N LEU A 101 -0.20 -1.25 4.79
CA LEU A 101 0.97 -1.16 5.67
C LEU A 101 1.49 0.27 5.79
N ALA A 102 1.46 1.02 4.69
CA ALA A 102 1.85 2.42 4.72
C ALA A 102 0.94 3.25 5.61
N ILE A 103 -0.38 3.05 5.50
CA ILE A 103 -1.35 3.76 6.33
C ILE A 103 -1.15 3.42 7.81
N MET A 104 -0.95 2.15 8.12
CA MET A 104 -0.72 1.70 9.50
C MET A 104 0.51 2.35 10.13
N ASN A 105 1.50 2.69 9.32
CA ASN A 105 2.79 3.21 9.79
C ASN A 105 3.00 4.68 9.46
N ASN A 106 2.01 5.35 8.93
CA ASN A 106 2.12 6.75 8.47
C ASN A 106 3.30 6.94 7.51
N ALA A 107 3.54 5.94 6.67
CA ALA A 107 4.63 5.99 5.70
C ALA A 107 4.14 6.63 4.40
N PRO A 108 5.01 7.37 3.70
CA PRO A 108 4.62 7.99 2.44
C PRO A 108 4.49 6.97 1.32
N VAL A 109 3.60 7.28 0.38
CA VAL A 109 3.38 6.48 -0.82
C VAL A 109 3.75 7.34 -2.02
N TYR A 110 4.65 6.83 -2.84
CA TYR A 110 5.10 7.52 -4.05
C TYR A 110 4.70 6.72 -5.29
N CYS A 111 4.72 7.39 -6.40
CA CYS A 111 4.42 6.81 -7.69
C CYS A 111 5.46 7.33 -8.68
N THR A 112 6.01 6.44 -9.50
CA THR A 112 6.98 6.88 -10.51
C THR A 112 6.27 7.69 -11.61
N SER A 113 7.01 8.58 -12.27
CA SER A 113 6.46 9.36 -13.37
C SER A 113 6.02 8.46 -14.52
N GLU A 114 6.72 7.36 -14.75
CA GLU A 114 6.35 6.39 -15.79
C GLU A 114 4.96 5.79 -15.52
N VAL A 115 4.66 5.48 -14.26
CA VAL A 115 3.34 4.96 -13.89
C VAL A 115 2.27 6.02 -14.14
N LEU A 116 2.53 7.26 -13.74
CA LEU A 116 1.57 8.34 -13.97
C LEU A 116 1.29 8.55 -15.46
N GLU A 117 2.29 8.41 -16.31
CA GLU A 117 2.12 8.52 -17.74
C GLU A 117 1.29 7.40 -18.34
N LYS A 118 1.42 6.19 -17.80
CA LYS A 118 0.75 5.00 -18.32
C LYS A 118 -0.66 4.81 -17.76
N THR A 119 -1.00 5.46 -16.65
CA THR A 119 -2.31 5.26 -16.01
C THR A 119 -3.43 5.92 -16.81
N ILE A 120 -4.62 5.34 -16.64
CA ILE A 120 -5.83 5.94 -17.21
C ILE A 120 -6.35 6.95 -16.21
N GLU A 121 -6.44 8.21 -16.62
CA GLU A 121 -6.94 9.27 -15.77
C GLU A 121 -8.42 9.10 -15.50
N ILE A 122 -8.81 9.28 -14.24
CA ILE A 122 -10.22 9.29 -13.85
C ILE A 122 -10.71 10.73 -13.87
N LYS A 123 -11.73 10.96 -14.67
CA LYS A 123 -12.40 12.26 -14.76
C LYS A 123 -13.74 12.16 -14.06
N GLU A 124 -13.97 13.06 -13.15
CA GLU A 124 -15.25 13.21 -12.48
C GLU A 124 -15.94 14.46 -12.95
#